data_457830a98edf71aee59a1bcc8ca02532
#
_entry.id   457830a98edf71aee59a1bcc8ca02532
#
_cell.length_a   1.000
_cell.length_b   1.000
_cell.length_c   1.000
_cell.angle_alpha   90.00
_cell.angle_beta   90.00
_cell.angle_gamma   90.00
#
_symmetry.space_group_name_H-M   'P 1'
#
loop_
_entity.id
_entity.type
_entity.pdbx_description
1 polymer ?
#
loop_
_entity_poly.entity_id
_entity_poly.type
_entity_poly.pdbx_seq_one_letter_code
_entity_poly.pdbx_strand_id
1 'polypeptide(L)'
;MISPASLLKQAGIAALLLISAPNFGLAQADDGFPFGQEMQLDVNRQSGSKRIPNIEIGDAGEVVLELWCKGGKGQFSVAGNTVIFVAGAMENRNCAPDKAQADDDLIAALTDVGIWKRQGDSVSFIGPKTLRFRINTN
;
A
#
# COMPACT_ATOMS: atom_id res chain seq x y z
N MET A 1 85.64 -7.89 15.27
CA MET A 1 85.19 -7.47 13.96
C MET A 1 83.66 -7.63 13.89
N ILE A 2 83.09 -6.51 13.84
CA ILE A 2 81.65 -6.35 14.18
C ILE A 2 80.89 -6.12 12.86
N SER A 3 79.93 -6.95 12.59
CA SER A 3 79.04 -6.71 11.51
C SER A 3 77.89 -5.82 12.04
N PRO A 4 77.57 -4.79 11.34
CA PRO A 4 76.43 -3.97 11.76
C PRO A 4 75.12 -4.65 11.29
N ALA A 5 74.23 -4.79 12.21
CA ALA A 5 72.89 -5.26 11.98
C ALA A 5 72.12 -4.26 11.11
N SER A 6 71.63 -4.76 10.03
CA SER A 6 70.69 -4.04 9.17
C SER A 6 69.36 -3.94 9.86
N LEU A 7 69.00 -2.75 10.24
CA LEU A 7 67.66 -2.44 10.68
C LEU A 7 66.74 -2.34 9.44
N LEU A 8 66.01 -3.39 9.20
CA LEU A 8 64.91 -3.32 8.28
C LEU A 8 63.70 -2.68 8.96
N LYS A 9 63.53 -1.41 8.66
CA LYS A 9 62.28 -0.75 8.96
C LYS A 9 61.22 -1.27 8.01
N GLN A 10 60.39 -2.16 8.47
CA GLN A 10 59.16 -2.46 7.78
C GLN A 10 58.17 -1.35 8.08
N ALA A 11 57.97 -0.50 7.10
CA ALA A 11 56.85 0.43 7.09
C ALA A 11 55.58 -0.37 6.75
N GLY A 12 54.79 -0.65 7.77
CA GLY A 12 53.47 -1.22 7.57
C GLY A 12 52.56 -0.20 6.95
N ILE A 13 52.25 -0.40 5.67
CA ILE A 13 51.18 0.36 5.02
C ILE A 13 49.87 -0.28 5.49
N ALA A 14 49.25 0.35 6.46
CA ALA A 14 47.86 0.02 6.80
C ALA A 14 46.99 0.54 5.66
N ALA A 15 46.60 -0.34 4.76
CA ALA A 15 45.59 -0.05 3.81
C ALA A 15 44.24 0.04 4.56
N LEU A 16 43.78 1.25 4.80
CA LEU A 16 42.41 1.50 5.21
C LEU A 16 41.52 1.14 4.01
N LEU A 17 40.96 -0.05 4.04
CA LEU A 17 39.84 -0.38 3.18
C LEU A 17 38.63 0.41 3.68
N LEU A 18 38.40 1.54 3.06
CA LEU A 18 37.12 2.23 3.13
C LEU A 18 36.09 1.33 2.46
N ILE A 19 35.44 0.50 3.26
CA ILE A 19 34.28 -0.23 2.84
C ILE A 19 33.17 0.84 2.71
N SER A 20 33.00 1.34 1.51
CA SER A 20 31.81 2.09 1.15
C SER A 20 30.64 1.14 1.29
N ALA A 21 29.93 1.19 2.38
CA ALA A 21 28.64 0.52 2.47
C ALA A 21 27.75 1.11 1.38
N PRO A 22 27.15 0.27 0.51
CA PRO A 22 26.18 0.80 -0.44
C PRO A 22 25.05 1.41 0.38
N ASN A 23 24.85 2.70 0.22
CA ASN A 23 23.64 3.33 0.69
C ASN A 23 22.49 2.73 -0.12
N PHE A 24 21.88 1.68 0.42
CA PHE A 24 20.54 1.31 -0.01
C PHE A 24 19.66 2.46 0.43
N GLY A 25 19.34 3.35 -0.50
CA GLY A 25 18.44 4.43 -0.24
C GLY A 25 17.16 3.87 0.33
N LEU A 26 16.76 4.33 1.49
CA LEU A 26 15.47 4.07 2.13
C LEU A 26 14.31 4.76 1.36
N ALA A 27 14.49 5.00 0.09
CA ALA A 27 13.52 5.66 -0.74
C ALA A 27 12.50 4.66 -1.26
N GLN A 28 11.64 4.09 -0.40
CA GLN A 28 10.52 3.29 -0.88
C GLN A 28 9.45 3.05 0.20
N ALA A 29 9.38 3.90 1.23
CA ALA A 29 8.30 3.82 2.21
C ALA A 29 6.91 4.02 1.57
N ASP A 30 6.86 4.65 0.38
CA ASP A 30 5.64 4.95 -0.34
C ASP A 30 5.14 3.81 -1.24
N ASP A 31 5.92 2.74 -1.40
CA ASP A 31 5.56 1.61 -2.26
C ASP A 31 4.96 0.42 -1.49
N GLY A 32 4.82 0.55 -0.18
CA GLY A 32 4.19 -0.44 0.67
C GLY A 32 2.67 -0.45 0.56
N PHE A 33 2.05 -1.50 1.11
CA PHE A 33 0.59 -1.54 1.23
C PHE A 33 0.11 -0.31 2.00
N PRO A 34 -0.99 0.33 1.59
CA PRO A 34 -1.41 1.64 2.13
C PRO A 34 -2.09 1.54 3.50
N PHE A 35 -1.41 0.93 4.47
CA PHE A 35 -1.85 0.99 5.86
C PHE A 35 -1.82 2.43 6.39
N GLY A 36 -2.79 2.79 7.18
CA GLY A 36 -2.91 4.14 7.73
C GLY A 36 -3.33 5.20 6.71
N GLN A 37 -3.78 4.81 5.54
CA GLN A 37 -4.11 5.71 4.44
C GLN A 37 -5.61 5.69 4.12
N GLU A 38 -6.08 6.83 3.68
CA GLU A 38 -7.39 7.00 3.09
C GLU A 38 -7.26 7.08 1.57
N MET A 39 -8.11 6.35 0.86
CA MET A 39 -8.07 6.27 -0.60
C MET A 39 -9.46 6.46 -1.20
N GLN A 40 -9.50 7.10 -2.35
CA GLN A 40 -10.70 7.27 -3.15
C GLN A 40 -10.65 6.41 -4.40
N LEU A 41 -11.78 5.80 -4.77
CA LEU A 41 -11.89 5.05 -6.02
C LEU A 41 -11.65 5.99 -7.21
N ASP A 42 -10.77 5.58 -8.11
CA ASP A 42 -10.38 6.38 -9.29
C ASP A 42 -11.40 6.16 -10.42
N VAL A 43 -12.56 6.74 -10.26
CA VAL A 43 -13.66 6.71 -11.22
C VAL A 43 -14.32 8.07 -11.31
N ASN A 44 -15.04 8.29 -12.40
CA ASN A 44 -15.89 9.47 -12.54
C ASN A 44 -17.06 9.41 -11.56
N ARG A 45 -17.45 10.57 -11.06
CA ARG A 45 -18.65 10.67 -10.21
C ARG A 45 -19.87 10.20 -10.99
N GLN A 46 -20.65 9.30 -10.41
CA GLN A 46 -21.90 8.87 -10.98
C GLN A 46 -22.92 10.01 -10.97
N SER A 47 -23.77 10.05 -12.01
CA SER A 47 -24.88 10.99 -12.08
C SER A 47 -25.78 10.87 -10.85
N GLY A 48 -26.09 12.00 -10.21
CA GLY A 48 -26.91 12.05 -8.99
C GLY A 48 -26.20 11.58 -7.72
N SER A 49 -24.94 11.12 -7.78
CA SER A 49 -24.16 10.79 -6.60
C SER A 49 -23.39 12.01 -6.06
N LYS A 50 -23.49 12.23 -4.76
CA LYS A 50 -22.73 13.25 -4.05
C LYS A 50 -21.35 12.76 -3.61
N ARG A 51 -21.11 11.45 -3.68
CA ARG A 51 -19.89 10.80 -3.21
C ARG A 51 -19.23 9.96 -4.28
N ILE A 52 -17.94 9.77 -4.14
CA ILE A 52 -17.15 8.73 -4.78
C ILE A 52 -16.71 7.78 -3.65
N PRO A 53 -16.73 6.46 -3.87
CA PRO A 53 -16.30 5.51 -2.85
C PRO A 53 -14.94 5.83 -2.28
N ASN A 54 -14.86 5.76 -0.96
CA ASN A 54 -13.67 6.04 -0.17
C ASN A 54 -13.46 4.88 0.79
N ILE A 55 -12.20 4.48 0.97
CA ILE A 55 -11.80 3.47 1.94
C ILE A 55 -10.67 4.03 2.80
N GLU A 56 -10.80 3.86 4.10
CA GLU A 56 -9.76 4.17 5.07
C GLU A 56 -9.22 2.86 5.62
N ILE A 57 -7.91 2.65 5.49
CA ILE A 57 -7.25 1.44 5.95
C ILE A 57 -6.45 1.79 7.20
N GLY A 58 -6.77 1.15 8.31
CA GLY A 58 -6.02 1.30 9.55
C GLY A 58 -4.70 0.53 9.54
N ASP A 59 -3.90 0.72 10.58
CA ASP A 59 -2.55 0.14 10.68
C ASP A 59 -2.54 -1.39 10.77
N ALA A 60 -3.63 -1.99 11.23
CA ALA A 60 -3.79 -3.44 11.31
C ALA A 60 -4.63 -4.02 10.16
N GLY A 61 -4.92 -3.22 9.12
CA GLY A 61 -5.69 -3.65 7.96
C GLY A 61 -7.20 -3.55 8.12
N GLU A 62 -7.69 -3.06 9.25
CA GLU A 62 -9.10 -2.75 9.44
C GLU A 62 -9.53 -1.67 8.45
N VAL A 63 -10.72 -1.80 7.90
CA VAL A 63 -11.20 -0.92 6.84
C VAL A 63 -12.51 -0.27 7.24
N VAL A 64 -12.60 1.02 6.99
CA VAL A 64 -13.86 1.77 6.98
C VAL A 64 -14.21 2.07 5.53
N LEU A 65 -15.42 1.73 5.14
CA LEU A 65 -15.94 1.90 3.79
C LEU A 65 -17.00 2.99 3.78
N GLU A 66 -16.81 3.97 2.92
CA GLU A 66 -17.84 4.93 2.53
C GLU A 66 -18.06 4.78 1.03
N LEU A 67 -19.15 4.15 0.64
CA LEU A 67 -19.43 3.78 -0.73
C LEU A 67 -20.29 4.83 -1.43
N TRP A 68 -20.88 4.50 -2.56
CA TRP A 68 -21.80 5.40 -3.30
C TRP A 68 -22.98 5.85 -2.41
N CYS A 69 -23.48 4.94 -1.59
CA CYS A 69 -24.55 5.19 -0.64
C CYS A 69 -24.34 4.52 0.70
N LYS A 70 -23.97 3.23 0.72
CA LYS A 70 -23.76 2.46 1.93
C LYS A 70 -22.44 2.83 2.60
N GLY A 71 -22.36 2.57 3.89
CA GLY A 71 -21.11 2.56 4.66
C GLY A 71 -20.91 1.20 5.30
N GLY A 72 -19.71 0.93 5.76
CA GLY A 72 -19.46 -0.32 6.45
C GLY A 72 -18.02 -0.50 6.86
N LYS A 73 -17.71 -1.72 7.25
CA LYS A 73 -16.38 -2.13 7.71
C LYS A 73 -15.92 -3.36 6.97
N GLY A 74 -14.63 -3.57 6.98
CA GLY A 74 -13.99 -4.75 6.42
C GLY A 74 -12.60 -4.94 6.99
N GLN A 75 -11.90 -5.92 6.47
CA GLN A 75 -10.54 -6.26 6.87
C GLN A 75 -9.72 -6.65 5.65
N PHE A 76 -8.56 -6.04 5.50
CA PHE A 76 -7.50 -6.51 4.63
C PHE A 76 -6.51 -7.39 5.39
N SER A 77 -6.12 -8.49 4.75
CA SER A 77 -4.97 -9.30 5.15
C SER A 77 -3.98 -9.30 4.01
N VAL A 78 -2.72 -9.02 4.30
CA VAL A 78 -1.68 -8.78 3.30
C VAL A 78 -0.47 -9.64 3.58
N ALA A 79 0.01 -10.33 2.55
CA ALA A 79 1.27 -11.09 2.57
C ALA A 79 2.02 -10.82 1.27
N GLY A 80 3.09 -10.02 1.33
CA GLY A 80 3.78 -9.56 0.13
C GLY A 80 2.83 -8.75 -0.76
N ASN A 81 2.70 -9.15 -2.02
CA ASN A 81 1.75 -8.55 -2.96
C ASN A 81 0.40 -9.29 -3.04
N THR A 82 0.21 -10.31 -2.21
CA THR A 82 -1.08 -10.99 -2.06
C THR A 82 -1.95 -10.23 -1.07
N VAL A 83 -3.22 -10.10 -1.38
CA VAL A 83 -4.19 -9.42 -0.53
C VAL A 83 -5.52 -10.20 -0.50
N ILE A 84 -6.12 -10.21 0.67
CA ILE A 84 -7.47 -10.74 0.88
C ILE A 84 -8.28 -9.65 1.55
N PHE A 85 -9.48 -9.40 1.04
CA PHE A 85 -10.46 -8.52 1.65
C PHE A 85 -11.65 -9.32 2.14
N VAL A 86 -12.05 -9.08 3.38
CA VAL A 86 -13.26 -9.64 3.97
C VAL A 86 -14.18 -8.49 4.35
N ALA A 87 -15.39 -8.50 3.79
CA ALA A 87 -16.42 -7.54 4.17
C ALA A 87 -16.94 -7.85 5.59
N GLY A 88 -17.05 -6.82 6.39
CA GLY A 88 -17.64 -6.88 7.72
C GLY A 88 -19.08 -6.37 7.72
N ALA A 89 -19.49 -5.79 8.84
CA ALA A 89 -20.82 -5.21 8.98
C ALA A 89 -21.02 -4.04 8.02
N MET A 90 -22.15 -4.05 7.32
CA MET A 90 -22.58 -2.97 6.44
C MET A 90 -23.77 -2.23 7.05
N GLU A 91 -23.73 -0.90 6.93
CA GLU A 91 -24.84 -0.06 7.33
C GLU A 91 -25.91 -0.05 6.25
N ASN A 92 -27.12 -0.44 6.64
CA ASN A 92 -28.27 -0.40 5.75
C ASN A 92 -28.87 1.01 5.75
N ARG A 93 -28.35 1.84 4.85
CA ARG A 93 -28.88 3.20 4.61
C ARG A 93 -30.00 3.11 3.57
N ASN A 94 -30.91 4.05 3.59
CA ASN A 94 -32.01 4.09 2.62
C ASN A 94 -31.49 4.51 1.24
N CYS A 95 -30.91 3.56 0.52
CA CYS A 95 -30.25 3.78 -0.75
C CYS A 95 -31.20 3.57 -1.93
N ALA A 96 -31.09 4.41 -2.96
CA ALA A 96 -31.70 4.14 -4.25
C ALA A 96 -31.17 2.81 -4.81
N PRO A 97 -32.02 2.00 -5.50
CA PRO A 97 -31.64 0.66 -5.95
C PRO A 97 -30.38 0.60 -6.81
N ASP A 98 -30.17 1.58 -7.70
CA ASP A 98 -28.97 1.67 -8.54
C ASP A 98 -27.69 1.90 -7.73
N LYS A 99 -27.76 2.72 -6.68
CA LYS A 99 -26.63 2.97 -5.77
C LYS A 99 -26.35 1.77 -4.89
N ALA A 100 -27.38 1.13 -4.37
CA ALA A 100 -27.26 -0.09 -3.58
C ALA A 100 -26.59 -1.21 -4.41
N GLN A 101 -26.98 -1.38 -5.66
CA GLN A 101 -26.37 -2.36 -6.55
C GLN A 101 -24.91 -2.03 -6.87
N ALA A 102 -24.60 -0.77 -7.14
CA ALA A 102 -23.23 -0.34 -7.39
C ALA A 102 -22.32 -0.60 -6.18
N ASP A 103 -22.81 -0.38 -4.97
CA ASP A 103 -22.10 -0.67 -3.74
C ASP A 103 -21.86 -2.16 -3.54
N ASP A 104 -22.88 -2.99 -3.80
CA ASP A 104 -22.76 -4.44 -3.70
C ASP A 104 -21.77 -5.00 -4.73
N ASP A 105 -21.78 -4.47 -5.94
CA ASP A 105 -20.84 -4.84 -7.00
C ASP A 105 -19.40 -4.46 -6.63
N LEU A 106 -19.19 -3.31 -6.02
CA LEU A 106 -17.87 -2.88 -5.58
C LEU A 106 -17.35 -3.76 -4.44
N ILE A 107 -18.18 -4.10 -3.47
CA ILE A 107 -17.81 -5.00 -2.37
C ILE A 107 -17.48 -6.39 -2.91
N ALA A 108 -18.28 -6.91 -3.83
CA ALA A 108 -18.00 -8.19 -4.47
C ALA A 108 -16.66 -8.16 -5.21
N ALA A 109 -16.37 -7.09 -5.95
CA ALA A 109 -15.10 -6.93 -6.65
C ALA A 109 -13.92 -6.86 -5.67
N LEU A 110 -14.04 -6.15 -4.54
CA LEU A 110 -13.01 -6.13 -3.49
C LEU A 110 -12.80 -7.51 -2.86
N THR A 111 -13.86 -8.26 -2.67
CA THR A 111 -13.78 -9.63 -2.11
C THR A 111 -13.06 -10.59 -3.05
N ASP A 112 -13.12 -10.35 -4.36
CA ASP A 112 -12.52 -11.20 -5.39
C ASP A 112 -11.08 -10.81 -5.76
N VAL A 113 -10.52 -9.73 -5.20
CA VAL A 113 -9.13 -9.35 -5.45
C VAL A 113 -8.15 -10.31 -4.77
N GLY A 114 -7.02 -10.55 -5.39
CA GLY A 114 -5.97 -11.44 -4.87
C GLY A 114 -4.59 -10.81 -4.85
N ILE A 115 -4.39 -9.75 -5.60
CA ILE A 115 -3.09 -9.08 -5.75
C ILE A 115 -3.29 -7.58 -5.62
N TRP A 116 -2.30 -6.91 -5.04
CA TRP A 116 -2.25 -5.47 -5.01
C TRP A 116 -0.94 -4.96 -5.61
N LYS A 117 -1.00 -3.77 -6.19
CA LYS A 117 0.16 -3.01 -6.69
C LYS A 117 0.01 -1.55 -6.33
N ARG A 118 1.11 -0.89 -6.07
CA ARG A 118 1.15 0.54 -5.81
C ARG A 118 2.20 1.22 -6.68
N GLN A 119 1.84 2.35 -7.25
CA GLN A 119 2.73 3.27 -7.94
C GLN A 119 2.46 4.68 -7.42
N GLY A 120 3.31 5.19 -6.53
CA GLY A 120 3.09 6.46 -5.87
C GLY A 120 1.75 6.47 -5.12
N ASP A 121 0.86 7.36 -5.50
CA ASP A 121 -0.47 7.49 -4.89
C ASP A 121 -1.54 6.59 -5.51
N SER A 122 -1.21 5.88 -6.58
CA SER A 122 -2.13 4.96 -7.24
C SER A 122 -1.98 3.54 -6.70
N VAL A 123 -3.07 2.97 -6.23
CA VAL A 123 -3.13 1.59 -5.71
C VAL A 123 -4.13 0.80 -6.54
N SER A 124 -3.69 -0.32 -7.08
CA SER A 124 -4.53 -1.23 -7.85
C SER A 124 -4.76 -2.53 -7.09
N PHE A 125 -6.00 -2.92 -6.96
CA PHE A 125 -6.42 -4.24 -6.48
C PHE A 125 -6.86 -5.07 -7.67
N ILE A 126 -6.20 -6.19 -7.88
CA ILE A 126 -6.31 -6.99 -9.09
C ILE A 126 -7.04 -8.30 -8.77
N GLY A 127 -8.11 -8.53 -9.50
CA GLY A 127 -8.94 -9.72 -9.50
C GLY A 127 -9.61 -9.86 -10.88
N PRO A 128 -10.75 -10.53 -11.00
CA PRO A 128 -11.54 -10.56 -12.23
C PRO A 128 -11.89 -9.16 -12.72
N LYS A 129 -12.08 -8.23 -11.80
CA LYS A 129 -12.11 -6.79 -12.04
C LYS A 129 -10.93 -6.14 -11.33
N THR A 130 -10.26 -5.22 -12.00
CA THR A 130 -9.23 -4.40 -11.38
C THR A 130 -9.85 -3.14 -10.83
N LEU A 131 -9.62 -2.89 -9.54
CA LEU A 131 -10.05 -1.68 -8.86
C LEU A 131 -8.84 -0.79 -8.65
N ARG A 132 -8.94 0.45 -9.07
CA ARG A 132 -7.88 1.45 -8.87
C ARG A 132 -8.35 2.50 -7.89
N PHE A 133 -7.53 2.75 -6.89
CA PHE A 133 -7.73 3.80 -5.90
C PHE A 133 -6.59 4.80 -5.95
N ARG A 134 -6.87 5.99 -5.49
CA ARG A 134 -5.88 7.05 -5.32
C ARG A 134 -5.83 7.45 -3.87
N ILE A 135 -4.61 7.48 -3.31
CA ILE A 135 -4.38 7.93 -1.94
C ILE A 135 -4.70 9.42 -1.85
N ASN A 136 -5.46 9.80 -0.84
CA ASN A 136 -5.75 11.20 -0.55
C ASN A 136 -4.50 11.84 0.05
N THR A 137 -3.86 12.71 -0.72
CA THR A 137 -2.76 13.55 -0.24
C THR A 137 -3.32 14.91 0.14
N ASN A 138 -3.26 15.24 1.43
CA ASN A 138 -3.58 16.59 1.92
C ASN A 138 -2.36 17.50 1.85
#